data_40cf86e8a8bd74321e2027f7b9b0f423
#
_entry.id   40cf86e8a8bd74321e2027f7b9b0f423
#
_cell.length_a   1.000
_cell.length_b   1.000
_cell.length_c   1.000
_cell.angle_alpha   90.00
_cell.angle_beta   90.00
_cell.angle_gamma   90.00
#
_symmetry.space_group_name_H-M   'P 1'
#
loop_
_entity.id
_entity.type
_entity.pdbx_description
1 polymer ?
#
loop_
_entity_poly.entity_id
_entity_poly.type
_entity_poly.pdbx_seq_one_letter_code
_entity_poly.pdbx_strand_id
1 'polypeptide(L)'
;MALRMTRDEAGTASEPRYVVPPVRDLKRERKALLLVREERLRDLGGLALEMYKRDRFNAGLVVERCAELVAIEARVQEIDALLAGTAGLRRSGIGTICACGAPLLLGARFCATCGRPAGGGPPAAVSEDEAPV
;
A
#
# COMPACT_ATOMS: atom_id res chain seq x y z
N MET A 1 -46.96 -13.14 31.06
CA MET A 1 -45.52 -12.91 31.15
C MET A 1 -44.96 -12.82 29.76
N ALA A 2 -44.65 -11.62 29.31
CA ALA A 2 -44.16 -11.36 27.97
C ALA A 2 -42.59 -11.38 28.01
N LEU A 3 -42.01 -12.37 27.35
CA LEU A 3 -40.56 -12.44 27.13
C LEU A 3 -40.16 -11.40 26.07
N ARG A 4 -39.50 -10.32 26.52
CA ARG A 4 -38.82 -9.37 25.64
C ARG A 4 -37.58 -10.04 25.08
N MET A 5 -37.62 -10.42 23.82
CA MET A 5 -36.41 -10.74 23.05
C MET A 5 -35.66 -9.43 22.79
N THR A 6 -34.54 -9.26 23.46
CA THR A 6 -33.55 -8.25 23.11
C THR A 6 -32.90 -8.66 21.80
N ARG A 7 -33.10 -7.84 20.78
CA ARG A 7 -32.44 -7.98 19.47
C ARG A 7 -30.99 -7.58 19.68
N ASP A 8 -30.08 -8.56 19.68
CA ASP A 8 -28.66 -8.32 19.61
C ASP A 8 -28.35 -7.59 18.30
N GLU A 9 -27.96 -6.32 18.42
CA GLU A 9 -27.38 -5.57 17.34
C GLU A 9 -25.99 -6.16 17.08
N ALA A 10 -25.91 -7.09 16.12
CA ALA A 10 -24.66 -7.53 15.55
C ALA A 10 -24.01 -6.33 14.86
N GLY A 11 -23.13 -5.64 15.61
CA GLY A 11 -22.25 -4.65 15.05
C GLY A 11 -21.45 -5.29 13.93
N THR A 12 -21.77 -4.94 12.70
CA THR A 12 -20.94 -5.25 11.54
C THR A 12 -19.59 -4.61 11.76
N ALA A 13 -18.64 -5.38 12.29
CA ALA A 13 -17.24 -5.01 12.29
C ALA A 13 -16.84 -4.77 10.83
N SER A 14 -16.68 -3.51 10.47
CA SER A 14 -16.19 -3.09 9.17
C SER A 14 -14.79 -3.67 9.03
N GLU A 15 -14.62 -4.72 8.23
CA GLU A 15 -13.30 -5.25 7.91
C GLU A 15 -12.42 -4.09 7.41
N PRO A 16 -11.18 -3.98 7.89
CA PRO A 16 -10.29 -2.92 7.45
C PRO A 16 -10.10 -3.05 5.93
N ARG A 17 -10.71 -2.14 5.20
CA ARG A 17 -10.54 -2.09 3.74
C ARG A 17 -9.08 -1.84 3.47
N TYR A 18 -8.41 -2.82 2.87
CA TYR A 18 -7.04 -2.66 2.43
C TYR A 18 -6.97 -1.53 1.39
N VAL A 19 -6.45 -0.39 1.82
CA VAL A 19 -6.23 0.76 0.93
C VAL A 19 -4.84 0.59 0.34
N VAL A 20 -4.78 0.37 -0.97
CA VAL A 20 -3.49 0.33 -1.69
C VAL A 20 -2.86 1.72 -1.61
N PRO A 21 -1.61 1.85 -1.13
CA PRO A 21 -0.94 3.13 -1.06
C PRO A 21 -0.78 3.77 -2.46
N PRO A 22 -0.71 5.11 -2.55
CA PRO A 22 -0.48 5.79 -3.80
C PRO A 22 0.80 5.31 -4.49
N VAL A 23 0.78 5.20 -5.81
CA VAL A 23 1.94 4.75 -6.63
C VAL A 23 3.22 5.55 -6.31
N ARG A 24 3.08 6.84 -6.02
CA ARG A 24 4.21 7.70 -5.65
C ARG A 24 4.88 7.23 -4.36
N ASP A 25 4.09 6.87 -3.36
CA ASP A 25 4.59 6.44 -2.05
C ASP A 25 5.21 5.04 -2.16
N LEU A 26 4.61 4.13 -2.92
CA LEU A 26 5.18 2.82 -3.22
C LEU A 26 6.55 2.94 -3.91
N LYS A 27 6.70 3.83 -4.89
CA LYS A 27 7.99 4.07 -5.55
C LYS A 27 9.04 4.66 -4.60
N ARG A 28 8.62 5.54 -3.70
CA ARG A 28 9.51 6.12 -2.68
C ARG A 28 9.97 5.05 -1.69
N GLU A 29 9.04 4.24 -1.18
CA GLU A 29 9.33 3.14 -0.26
C GLU A 29 10.28 2.13 -0.92
N ARG A 30 9.99 1.71 -2.16
CA ARG A 30 10.87 0.82 -2.93
C ARG A 30 12.30 1.35 -3.03
N LYS A 31 12.46 2.62 -3.39
CA LYS A 31 13.78 3.25 -3.49
C LYS A 31 14.52 3.25 -2.15
N ALA A 32 13.84 3.58 -1.06
CA ALA A 32 14.41 3.57 0.27
C ALA A 32 14.85 2.15 0.70
N LEU A 33 14.01 1.13 0.45
CA LEU A 33 14.34 -0.25 0.76
C LEU A 33 15.54 -0.78 -0.03
N LEU A 34 15.67 -0.39 -1.30
CA LEU A 34 16.83 -0.78 -2.11
C LEU A 34 18.13 -0.15 -1.57
N LEU A 35 18.10 1.07 -1.09
CA LEU A 35 19.27 1.69 -0.45
C LEU A 35 19.65 0.97 0.85
N VAL A 36 18.67 0.65 1.69
CA VAL A 36 18.88 -0.13 2.92
C VAL A 36 19.42 -1.52 2.61
N ARG A 37 18.89 -2.18 1.55
CA ARG A 37 19.38 -3.48 1.10
C ARG A 37 20.86 -3.43 0.75
N GLU A 38 21.29 -2.43 -0.02
CA GLU A 38 22.70 -2.26 -0.42
C GLU A 38 23.61 -2.03 0.80
N GLU A 39 23.16 -1.23 1.76
CA GLU A 39 23.89 -1.02 3.01
C GLU A 39 24.04 -2.32 3.79
N ARG A 40 22.96 -3.09 3.98
CA ARG A 40 22.98 -4.38 4.68
C ARG A 40 23.85 -5.43 3.99
N LEU A 41 23.86 -5.47 2.66
CA LEU A 41 24.76 -6.36 1.91
C LEU A 41 26.23 -5.99 2.13
N ARG A 42 26.53 -4.70 2.16
CA ARG A 42 27.89 -4.20 2.42
C ARG A 42 28.34 -4.57 3.85
N ASP A 43 27.47 -4.38 4.82
CA ASP A 43 27.72 -4.75 6.21
C ASP A 43 27.95 -6.26 6.37
N LEU A 44 27.12 -7.09 5.71
CA LEU A 44 27.27 -8.54 5.72
C LEU A 44 28.60 -8.96 5.08
N GLY A 45 28.97 -8.34 3.96
CA GLY A 45 30.27 -8.59 3.32
C GLY A 45 31.44 -8.21 4.23
N GLY A 46 31.38 -7.07 4.90
CA GLY A 46 32.36 -6.64 5.87
C GLY A 46 32.48 -7.60 7.06
N LEU A 47 31.34 -8.02 7.60
CA LEU A 47 31.27 -8.99 8.69
C LEU A 47 31.90 -10.35 8.31
N ALA A 48 31.56 -10.87 7.12
CA ALA A 48 32.10 -12.12 6.62
C ALA A 48 33.63 -12.04 6.44
N LEU A 49 34.14 -10.93 5.93
CA LEU A 49 35.57 -10.69 5.77
C LEU A 49 36.31 -10.65 7.11
N GLU A 50 35.73 -9.98 8.11
CA GLU A 50 36.33 -9.91 9.44
C GLU A 50 36.31 -11.28 10.16
N MET A 51 35.25 -12.06 9.97
CA MET A 51 35.18 -13.44 10.49
C MET A 51 36.28 -14.32 9.87
N TYR A 52 36.48 -14.19 8.56
CA TYR A 52 37.53 -14.92 7.84
C TYR A 52 38.92 -14.54 8.34
N LYS A 53 39.22 -13.25 8.47
CA LYS A 53 40.53 -12.77 8.95
C LYS A 53 40.86 -13.23 10.37
N ARG A 54 39.84 -13.37 11.21
CA ARG A 54 40.02 -13.78 12.61
C ARG A 54 39.89 -15.29 12.83
N ASP A 55 39.66 -16.05 11.77
CA ASP A 55 39.39 -17.50 11.83
C ASP A 55 38.27 -17.84 12.84
N ARG A 56 37.25 -17.00 12.91
CA ARG A 56 36.09 -17.12 13.81
C ARG A 56 34.80 -16.92 13.05
N PHE A 57 34.22 -18.03 12.62
CA PHE A 57 32.95 -17.99 11.91
C PHE A 57 31.78 -18.17 12.87
N ASN A 58 30.87 -17.16 12.89
CA ASN A 58 29.61 -17.23 13.64
C ASN A 58 28.44 -17.37 12.66
N ALA A 59 28.04 -18.63 12.43
CA ALA A 59 26.94 -18.96 11.51
C ALA A 59 25.61 -18.34 11.94
N GLY A 60 25.32 -18.28 13.24
CA GLY A 60 24.08 -17.70 13.77
C GLY A 60 23.92 -16.24 13.41
N LEU A 61 25.00 -15.45 13.55
CA LEU A 61 24.99 -14.04 13.20
C LEU A 61 24.82 -13.81 11.68
N VAL A 62 25.44 -14.65 10.86
CA VAL A 62 25.28 -14.57 9.41
C VAL A 62 23.83 -14.89 9.01
N VAL A 63 23.24 -15.93 9.59
CA VAL A 63 21.83 -16.31 9.33
C VAL A 63 20.88 -15.19 9.72
N GLU A 64 21.09 -14.56 10.87
CA GLU A 64 20.28 -13.44 11.34
C GLU A 64 20.34 -12.26 10.35
N ARG A 65 21.53 -11.87 9.89
CA ARG A 65 21.70 -10.80 8.89
C ARG A 65 21.12 -11.16 7.53
N CYS A 66 21.22 -12.40 7.12
CA CYS A 66 20.57 -12.87 5.89
C CYS A 66 19.03 -12.82 6.01
N ALA A 67 18.46 -13.17 7.17
CA ALA A 67 17.02 -13.10 7.38
C ALA A 67 16.49 -11.65 7.28
N GLU A 68 17.23 -10.66 7.80
CA GLU A 68 16.90 -9.24 7.63
C GLU A 68 16.86 -8.84 6.14
N LEU A 69 17.84 -9.28 5.35
CA LEU A 69 17.90 -9.01 3.91
C LEU A 69 16.74 -9.65 3.15
N VAL A 70 16.41 -10.91 3.45
CA VAL A 70 15.28 -11.62 2.84
C VAL A 70 13.97 -10.91 3.12
N ALA A 71 13.77 -10.38 4.34
CA ALA A 71 12.58 -9.61 4.68
C ALA A 71 12.47 -8.30 3.86
N ILE A 72 13.58 -7.60 3.64
CA ILE A 72 13.62 -6.41 2.79
C ILE A 72 13.29 -6.78 1.33
N GLU A 73 13.87 -7.84 0.81
CA GLU A 73 13.62 -8.31 -0.56
C GLU A 73 12.16 -8.74 -0.76
N ALA A 74 11.57 -9.43 0.20
CA ALA A 74 10.15 -9.79 0.17
C ALA A 74 9.25 -8.54 0.07
N ARG A 75 9.55 -7.51 0.84
CA ARG A 75 8.79 -6.25 0.77
C ARG A 75 8.96 -5.52 -0.55
N VAL A 76 10.15 -5.53 -1.13
CA VAL A 76 10.39 -4.96 -2.47
C VAL A 76 9.57 -5.71 -3.52
N GLN A 77 9.51 -7.05 -3.46
CA GLN A 77 8.72 -7.86 -4.37
C GLN A 77 7.22 -7.58 -4.25
N GLU A 78 6.69 -7.40 -3.03
CA GLU A 78 5.29 -6.99 -2.82
C GLU A 78 4.99 -5.64 -3.49
N ILE A 79 5.88 -4.66 -3.30
CA ILE A 79 5.72 -3.34 -3.92
C ILE A 79 5.77 -3.46 -5.45
N ASP A 80 6.67 -4.25 -6.00
CA ASP A 80 6.78 -4.47 -7.45
C ASP A 80 5.51 -5.11 -8.01
N ALA A 81 4.91 -6.06 -7.30
CA ALA A 81 3.63 -6.67 -7.68
C ALA A 81 2.48 -5.65 -7.67
N LEU A 82 2.41 -4.78 -6.65
CA LEU A 82 1.41 -3.71 -6.57
C LEU A 82 1.58 -2.69 -7.70
N LEU A 83 2.81 -2.31 -8.02
CA LEU A 83 3.11 -1.39 -9.12
C LEU A 83 2.77 -2.00 -10.48
N ALA A 84 3.03 -3.29 -10.69
CA ALA A 84 2.66 -4.01 -11.91
C ALA A 84 1.15 -4.10 -12.08
N GLY A 85 0.41 -4.36 -10.99
CA GLY A 85 -1.06 -4.38 -10.98
C GLY A 85 -1.65 -3.02 -11.35
N THR A 86 -1.16 -1.93 -10.78
CA THR A 86 -1.59 -0.56 -11.11
C THR A 86 -1.28 -0.18 -12.56
N ALA A 87 -0.13 -0.57 -13.10
CA ALA A 87 0.22 -0.34 -14.49
C ALA A 87 -0.70 -1.12 -15.45
N GLY A 88 -1.10 -2.34 -15.08
CA GLY A 88 -2.09 -3.15 -15.80
C GLY A 88 -3.46 -2.48 -15.86
N LEU A 89 -3.95 -1.98 -14.73
CA LEU A 89 -5.22 -1.25 -14.62
C LEU A 89 -5.24 0.01 -15.51
N ARG A 90 -4.15 0.78 -15.53
CA ARG A 90 -4.01 1.97 -16.40
C ARG A 90 -4.07 1.61 -17.88
N ARG A 91 -3.43 0.53 -18.29
CA ARG A 91 -3.51 0.04 -19.69
C ARG A 91 -4.91 -0.38 -20.10
N SER A 92 -5.70 -0.88 -19.16
CA SER A 92 -7.11 -1.22 -19.37
C SER A 92 -8.05 -0.01 -19.37
N GLY A 93 -7.54 1.22 -19.35
CA GLY A 93 -8.34 2.45 -19.29
C GLY A 93 -8.86 2.79 -17.90
N ILE A 94 -8.37 2.10 -16.86
CA ILE A 94 -8.74 2.32 -15.46
C ILE A 94 -7.71 3.27 -14.85
N GLY A 95 -8.15 4.44 -14.38
CA GLY A 95 -7.29 5.46 -13.77
C GLY A 95 -6.96 5.18 -12.32
N THR A 96 -7.94 4.72 -11.56
CA THR A 96 -7.84 4.47 -10.12
C THR A 96 -8.99 3.57 -9.66
N ILE A 97 -8.99 3.25 -8.37
CA ILE A 97 -10.06 2.49 -7.73
C ILE A 97 -10.80 3.41 -6.75
N CYS A 98 -12.12 3.42 -6.81
CA CYS A 98 -12.96 4.15 -5.89
C CYS A 98 -12.85 3.60 -4.46
N ALA A 99 -13.15 4.42 -3.46
CA ALA A 99 -13.25 3.95 -2.07
C ALA A 99 -14.28 2.82 -1.84
N CYS A 100 -15.25 2.65 -2.75
CA CYS A 100 -16.20 1.53 -2.74
C CYS A 100 -15.64 0.24 -3.36
N GLY A 101 -14.41 0.26 -3.90
CA GLY A 101 -13.76 -0.87 -4.57
C GLY A 101 -14.01 -0.96 -6.08
N ALA A 102 -14.88 -0.11 -6.65
CA ALA A 102 -15.16 -0.11 -8.08
C ALA A 102 -14.04 0.56 -8.89
N PRO A 103 -13.71 0.06 -10.10
CA PRO A 103 -12.75 0.70 -10.98
C PRO A 103 -13.30 2.02 -11.52
N LEU A 104 -12.46 3.05 -11.52
CA LEU A 104 -12.74 4.35 -12.12
C LEU A 104 -12.01 4.45 -13.44
N LEU A 105 -12.75 4.77 -14.50
CA LEU A 105 -12.17 5.02 -15.81
C LEU A 105 -11.30 6.28 -15.80
N LEU A 106 -10.30 6.31 -16.68
CA LEU A 106 -9.46 7.50 -16.88
C LEU A 106 -10.35 8.69 -17.27
N GLY A 107 -10.25 9.78 -16.49
CA GLY A 107 -11.05 10.99 -16.72
C GLY A 107 -12.48 10.94 -16.15
N ALA A 108 -12.88 9.86 -15.49
CA ALA A 108 -14.17 9.82 -14.81
C ALA A 108 -14.22 10.83 -13.67
N ARG A 109 -15.29 11.63 -13.61
CA ARG A 109 -15.54 12.59 -12.54
C ARG A 109 -16.24 11.97 -11.33
N PHE A 110 -16.99 10.89 -11.56
CA PHE A 110 -17.78 10.20 -10.54
C PHE A 110 -17.65 8.69 -10.70
N CYS A 111 -17.80 7.97 -9.59
CA CYS A 111 -17.88 6.52 -9.61
C CYS A 111 -19.25 6.08 -10.14
N ALA A 112 -19.26 5.21 -11.15
CA ALA A 112 -20.49 4.66 -11.72
C ALA A 112 -21.28 3.79 -10.75
N THR A 113 -20.62 3.24 -9.73
CA THR A 113 -21.24 2.30 -8.77
C THR A 113 -21.80 3.00 -7.54
N CYS A 114 -21.10 3.97 -6.97
CA CYS A 114 -21.51 4.64 -5.72
C CYS A 114 -21.77 6.14 -5.85
N GLY A 115 -21.53 6.74 -7.02
CA GLY A 115 -21.78 8.15 -7.29
C GLY A 115 -20.78 9.12 -6.64
N ARG A 116 -19.78 8.65 -5.90
CA ARG A 116 -18.77 9.52 -5.27
C ARG A 116 -17.87 10.18 -6.32
N PRO A 117 -17.46 11.44 -6.09
CA PRO A 117 -16.51 12.10 -6.99
C PRO A 117 -15.17 11.36 -7.00
N ALA A 118 -14.58 11.24 -8.19
CA ALA A 118 -13.34 10.50 -8.42
C ALA A 118 -12.10 11.13 -7.76
N GLY A 119 -12.18 12.42 -7.41
CA GLY A 119 -11.05 13.19 -6.89
C GLY A 119 -10.95 13.33 -5.37
N GLY A 120 -11.75 12.64 -4.55
CA GLY A 120 -11.61 12.64 -3.09
C GLY A 120 -11.68 14.00 -2.38
N GLY A 121 -12.03 15.07 -3.08
CA GLY A 121 -12.28 16.37 -2.50
C GLY A 121 -13.76 16.55 -2.09
N PRO A 122 -14.05 17.35 -1.05
CA PRO A 122 -15.44 17.70 -0.76
C PRO A 122 -16.07 18.37 -1.98
N PRO A 123 -17.38 18.17 -2.22
CA PRO A 123 -18.06 18.85 -3.32
C PRO A 123 -17.83 20.36 -3.17
N ALA A 124 -17.31 20.99 -4.21
CA ALA A 124 -17.25 22.43 -4.28
C ALA A 124 -18.67 22.95 -4.05
N ALA A 125 -18.87 23.72 -2.98
CA ALA A 125 -20.11 24.39 -2.72
C ALA A 125 -20.44 25.22 -3.98
N VAL A 126 -21.50 24.85 -4.68
CA VAL A 126 -22.08 25.71 -5.69
C VAL A 126 -22.56 26.96 -4.97
N SER A 127 -21.82 28.02 -5.11
CA SER A 127 -22.29 29.35 -4.73
C SER A 127 -23.48 29.70 -5.62
N GLU A 128 -24.69 29.49 -5.09
CA GLU A 128 -25.89 30.11 -5.60
C GLU A 128 -25.81 31.60 -5.22
N ASP A 129 -25.18 32.36 -6.08
CA ASP A 129 -25.28 33.81 -6.04
C ASP A 129 -25.11 34.33 -7.47
N GLU A 130 -26.18 34.45 -8.19
CA GLU A 130 -26.38 35.40 -9.26
C GLU A 130 -27.86 35.40 -9.60
N ALA A 131 -28.63 36.25 -8.91
CA ALA A 131 -29.94 36.64 -9.36
C ALA A 131 -29.77 37.80 -10.36
N PRO A 132 -30.32 37.74 -11.57
CA PRO A 132 -30.34 38.88 -12.45
C PRO A 132 -31.46 39.87 -12.04
N VAL A 133 -31.10 41.11 -11.94
CA VAL A 133 -32.00 42.26 -11.87
C VAL A 133 -32.56 42.52 -13.27
#